data_2c33ce45ce952fd189642cfd3522012b
#
_entry.id   2c33ce45ce952fd189642cfd3522012b
#
_cell.length_a   1.000
_cell.length_b   1.000
_cell.length_c   1.000
_cell.angle_alpha   90.00
_cell.angle_beta   90.00
_cell.angle_gamma   90.00
#
_symmetry.space_group_name_H-M   'P 1'
#
loop_
_entity.id
_entity.type
_entity.pdbx_description
1 polymer ?
#
loop_
_entity_poly.entity_id
_entity_poly.type
_entity_poly.pdbx_seq_one_letter_code
_entity_poly.pdbx_strand_id
1 'polypeptide(L)'
;VITSGLRVIEVGKPIYTFYLPKTAGVDPATGKQLYYAYWTQSVDDNGKLTNVRCDEYITDNVSMASLSKYYHGSREPKLFGSIGSNFTIFKNIDFSFLTTYSIGGYVYDGLYSGTMNVQYAGNNWHKNAKRRWQKPGDRTDVPMLEVGGSYATSDNSLISASYFAIKNITIGYTLPKRWLGKLDIESLRIYATFDNIAMFNHMDGMDPQYNFTGNVAYSYAPSRVIAFGLDLNF
;
A
#
# COMPACT_ATOMS: atom_id res chain seq x y z
N VAL A 1 -21.65 11.09 11.72
CA VAL A 1 -20.40 10.33 11.53
C VAL A 1 -20.77 8.88 11.29
N ILE A 2 -20.30 8.31 10.17
CA ILE A 2 -20.53 6.89 9.83
C ILE A 2 -19.15 6.22 9.78
N THR A 3 -18.95 5.18 10.59
CA THR A 3 -17.71 4.38 10.55
C THR A 3 -17.93 3.13 9.71
N SER A 4 -17.02 2.84 8.80
CA SER A 4 -17.05 1.65 7.93
C SER A 4 -15.66 1.00 7.87
N GLY A 5 -15.50 -0.10 8.60
CA GLY A 5 -14.22 -0.81 8.68
C GLY A 5 -13.10 0.08 9.21
N LEU A 6 -12.11 0.36 8.35
CA LEU A 6 -10.91 1.16 8.68
C LEU A 6 -11.13 2.67 8.55
N ARG A 7 -12.32 3.13 8.15
CA ARG A 7 -12.58 4.49 7.69
C ARG A 7 -13.76 5.13 8.39
N VAL A 8 -13.81 6.46 8.23
CA VAL A 8 -14.91 7.28 8.69
C VAL A 8 -15.42 8.15 7.55
N ILE A 9 -16.73 8.32 7.47
CA ILE A 9 -17.40 9.28 6.62
C ILE A 9 -17.98 10.35 7.51
N GLU A 10 -17.48 11.56 7.36
CA GLU A 10 -17.83 12.72 8.16
C GLU A 10 -17.80 13.98 7.30
N VAL A 11 -18.73 14.89 7.56
CA VAL A 11 -18.79 16.18 6.85
C VAL A 11 -17.51 16.97 7.11
N GLY A 12 -16.90 17.48 6.03
CA GLY A 12 -15.63 18.21 6.10
C GLY A 12 -14.36 17.36 6.09
N LYS A 13 -14.49 16.04 5.99
CA LYS A 13 -13.36 15.11 5.83
C LYS A 13 -13.41 14.45 4.45
N PRO A 14 -12.26 14.12 3.85
CA PRO A 14 -12.21 13.29 2.65
C PRO A 14 -12.90 11.95 2.87
N ILE A 15 -13.59 11.44 1.84
CA ILE A 15 -14.44 10.24 1.94
C ILE A 15 -13.67 8.97 2.35
N TYR A 16 -12.39 8.88 2.02
CA TYR A 16 -11.53 7.73 2.36
C TYR A 16 -10.56 8.03 3.51
N THR A 17 -11.03 8.80 4.50
CA THR A 17 -10.24 9.10 5.70
C THR A 17 -10.13 7.87 6.59
N PHE A 18 -8.91 7.46 6.91
CA PHE A 18 -8.64 6.39 7.85
C PHE A 18 -8.92 6.84 9.28
N TYR A 19 -9.59 5.95 10.03
CA TYR A 19 -9.99 6.18 11.40
C TYR A 19 -9.72 4.93 12.23
N LEU A 20 -8.53 4.88 12.83
CA LEU A 20 -7.92 3.69 13.43
C LEU A 20 -7.34 3.99 14.81
N PRO A 21 -7.18 2.98 15.67
CA PRO A 21 -6.31 3.05 16.85
C PRO A 21 -4.92 3.54 16.47
N LYS A 22 -4.35 4.38 17.33
CA LYS A 22 -3.00 4.92 17.19
C LYS A 22 -2.05 4.15 18.08
N THR A 23 -0.95 3.66 17.51
CA THR A 23 0.07 2.90 18.26
C THR A 23 1.04 3.81 18.97
N ALA A 24 1.49 3.39 20.15
CA ALA A 24 2.50 4.05 20.98
C ALA A 24 3.83 3.26 21.04
N GLY A 25 4.01 2.28 20.13
CA GLY A 25 5.19 1.43 20.08
C GLY A 25 5.02 0.13 20.85
N VAL A 26 6.13 -0.51 21.19
CA VAL A 26 6.20 -1.75 21.95
C VAL A 26 6.83 -1.48 23.31
N ASP A 27 6.24 -2.00 24.37
CA ASP A 27 6.80 -1.89 25.71
C ASP A 27 8.11 -2.69 25.83
N PRO A 28 9.25 -2.06 26.10
CA PRO A 28 10.52 -2.76 26.21
C PRO A 28 10.57 -3.75 27.39
N ALA A 29 9.76 -3.57 28.42
CA ALA A 29 9.74 -4.43 29.59
C ALA A 29 8.94 -5.71 29.36
N THR A 30 7.79 -5.61 28.71
CA THR A 30 6.82 -6.70 28.56
C THR A 30 6.69 -7.24 27.14
N GLY A 31 7.15 -6.48 26.12
CA GLY A 31 6.99 -6.82 24.70
C GLY A 31 5.59 -6.62 24.15
N LYS A 32 4.67 -6.08 24.92
CA LYS A 32 3.30 -5.85 24.45
C LYS A 32 3.21 -4.63 23.55
N GLN A 33 2.28 -4.68 22.60
CA GLN A 33 1.92 -3.52 21.78
C GLN A 33 1.21 -2.49 22.64
N LEU A 34 1.69 -1.25 22.59
CA LEU A 34 1.10 -0.11 23.27
C LEU A 34 0.28 0.74 22.30
N TYR A 35 -0.78 1.35 22.82
CA TYR A 35 -1.70 2.23 22.08
C TYR A 35 -1.99 3.49 22.87
N TYR A 36 -2.28 4.58 22.18
CA TYR A 36 -2.93 5.74 22.75
C TYR A 36 -4.42 5.47 22.88
N ALA A 37 -4.98 5.75 24.04
CA ALA A 37 -6.40 5.59 24.33
C ALA A 37 -6.96 6.81 25.06
N TYR A 38 -8.25 7.11 24.81
CA TYR A 38 -9.02 8.14 25.50
C TYR A 38 -10.38 7.61 25.99
N TRP A 39 -10.51 6.29 26.05
CA TRP A 39 -11.59 5.56 26.70
C TRP A 39 -11.03 4.66 27.78
N THR A 40 -11.73 4.60 28.92
CA THR A 40 -11.42 3.69 30.02
C THR A 40 -12.69 3.05 30.55
N GLN A 41 -12.55 2.04 31.39
CA GLN A 41 -13.67 1.43 32.08
C GLN A 41 -13.83 2.03 33.46
N SER A 42 -15.08 2.34 33.82
CA SER A 42 -15.50 2.76 35.17
C SER A 42 -16.67 1.91 35.61
N VAL A 43 -16.80 1.74 36.91
CA VAL A 43 -17.96 1.08 37.54
C VAL A 43 -19.03 2.14 37.75
N ASP A 44 -20.25 1.93 37.26
CA ASP A 44 -21.39 2.82 37.51
C ASP A 44 -21.99 2.58 38.89
N ASP A 45 -22.95 3.41 39.29
CA ASP A 45 -23.61 3.35 40.61
C ASP A 45 -24.35 2.01 40.87
N ASN A 46 -24.57 1.21 39.82
CA ASN A 46 -25.20 -0.13 39.93
C ASN A 46 -24.16 -1.25 39.91
N GLY A 47 -22.88 -0.95 39.98
CA GLY A 47 -21.80 -1.95 39.97
C GLY A 47 -21.49 -2.49 38.57
N LYS A 48 -22.02 -1.90 37.49
CA LYS A 48 -21.81 -2.33 36.12
C LYS A 48 -20.62 -1.59 35.50
N LEU A 49 -19.75 -2.33 34.77
CA LEU A 49 -18.66 -1.74 33.99
C LEU A 49 -19.22 -0.99 32.80
N THR A 50 -18.85 0.28 32.68
CA THR A 50 -19.20 1.17 31.56
C THR A 50 -17.95 1.81 30.98
N ASN A 51 -17.95 2.07 29.67
CA ASN A 51 -16.85 2.77 29.01
C ASN A 51 -17.08 4.28 29.15
N VAL A 52 -16.12 4.98 29.69
CA VAL A 52 -16.15 6.44 29.88
C VAL A 52 -14.98 7.08 29.15
N ARG A 53 -15.20 8.29 28.66
CA ARG A 53 -14.14 9.08 28.03
C ARG A 53 -13.26 9.72 29.09
N CYS A 54 -11.94 9.68 28.86
CA CYS A 54 -10.93 10.25 29.77
C CYS A 54 -9.86 11.01 28.96
N ASP A 55 -8.89 11.59 29.64
CA ASP A 55 -7.69 12.15 29.02
C ASP A 55 -6.88 11.05 28.31
N GLU A 56 -6.10 11.44 27.30
CA GLU A 56 -5.27 10.51 26.53
C GLU A 56 -4.21 9.86 27.44
N TYR A 57 -4.10 8.55 27.36
CA TYR A 57 -3.11 7.75 28.08
C TYR A 57 -2.60 6.61 27.19
N ILE A 58 -1.52 5.95 27.63
CA ILE A 58 -0.94 4.80 26.96
C ILE A 58 -1.38 3.51 27.65
N THR A 59 -1.80 2.51 26.85
CA THR A 59 -2.31 1.24 27.35
C THR A 59 -1.95 0.07 26.42
N ASP A 60 -1.86 -1.12 26.98
CA ASP A 60 -1.80 -2.40 26.23
C ASP A 60 -3.21 -3.02 26.05
N ASN A 61 -4.25 -2.38 26.57
CA ASN A 61 -5.62 -2.88 26.48
C ASN A 61 -6.20 -2.66 25.09
N VAL A 62 -6.31 -3.74 24.33
CA VAL A 62 -6.80 -3.75 22.94
C VAL A 62 -8.25 -3.26 22.83
N SER A 63 -9.11 -3.53 23.83
CA SER A 63 -10.50 -3.08 23.81
C SER A 63 -10.59 -1.56 23.93
N MET A 64 -9.83 -0.97 24.83
CA MET A 64 -9.78 0.49 25.00
C MET A 64 -9.15 1.17 23.78
N ALA A 65 -8.10 0.58 23.24
CA ALA A 65 -7.48 1.03 22.00
C ALA A 65 -8.49 1.02 20.81
N SER A 66 -9.26 -0.06 20.66
CA SER A 66 -10.25 -0.21 19.58
C SER A 66 -11.40 0.79 19.66
N LEU A 67 -11.73 1.27 20.85
CA LEU A 67 -12.69 2.36 21.06
C LEU A 67 -12.06 3.75 20.80
N SER A 68 -10.74 3.87 20.99
CA SER A 68 -10.00 5.13 20.90
C SER A 68 -9.37 5.29 19.52
N LYS A 69 -10.17 5.72 18.55
CA LYS A 69 -9.73 5.88 17.16
C LYS A 69 -9.31 7.32 16.85
N TYR A 70 -8.34 7.44 15.96
CA TYR A 70 -7.74 8.70 15.51
C TYR A 70 -7.82 8.84 13.99
N TYR A 71 -7.80 10.08 13.51
CA TYR A 71 -7.73 10.38 12.08
C TYR A 71 -6.28 10.29 11.60
N HIS A 72 -6.03 9.46 10.58
CA HIS A 72 -4.68 9.24 10.03
C HIS A 72 -4.51 9.77 8.60
N GLY A 73 -5.43 10.60 8.14
CA GLY A 73 -5.44 11.09 6.76
C GLY A 73 -6.25 10.20 5.82
N SER A 74 -6.17 10.49 4.53
CA SER A 74 -7.02 9.90 3.50
C SER A 74 -6.22 9.10 2.48
N ARG A 75 -6.91 8.27 1.71
CA ARG A 75 -6.37 7.60 0.53
C ARG A 75 -6.08 8.58 -0.61
N GLU A 76 -6.73 9.72 -0.63
CA GLU A 76 -6.64 10.69 -1.72
C GLU A 76 -5.22 11.25 -1.86
N PRO A 77 -4.63 11.20 -3.06
CA PRO A 77 -3.32 11.80 -3.31
C PRO A 77 -3.42 13.32 -3.34
N LYS A 78 -2.35 13.99 -2.95
CA LYS A 78 -2.22 15.45 -3.07
C LYS A 78 -1.92 15.90 -4.50
N LEU A 79 -1.20 15.06 -5.23
CA LEU A 79 -0.81 15.31 -6.63
C LEU A 79 -0.71 13.98 -7.35
N PHE A 80 -1.23 13.92 -8.57
CA PHE A 80 -1.09 12.76 -9.46
C PHE A 80 -1.06 13.20 -10.90
N GLY A 81 -0.50 12.36 -11.76
CA GLY A 81 -0.41 12.65 -13.18
C GLY A 81 0.36 11.60 -13.96
N SER A 82 0.63 11.95 -15.20
CA SER A 82 1.43 11.14 -16.11
C SER A 82 2.41 12.00 -16.90
N ILE A 83 3.52 11.41 -17.31
CA ILE A 83 4.48 11.98 -18.24
C ILE A 83 4.69 10.96 -19.34
N GLY A 84 4.43 11.37 -20.56
CA GLY A 84 4.66 10.53 -21.74
C GLY A 84 5.16 11.37 -22.90
N SER A 85 5.89 10.73 -23.79
CA SER A 85 6.36 11.35 -25.02
C SER A 85 6.62 10.32 -26.10
N ASN A 86 6.55 10.79 -27.34
CA ASN A 86 6.89 10.03 -28.53
C ASN A 86 8.01 10.75 -29.28
N PHE A 87 9.04 10.01 -29.66
CA PHE A 87 10.19 10.52 -30.38
C PHE A 87 10.37 9.77 -31.70
N THR A 88 10.68 10.48 -32.76
CA THR A 88 11.16 9.87 -33.99
C THR A 88 12.64 10.26 -34.19
N ILE A 89 13.51 9.26 -34.17
CA ILE A 89 14.96 9.42 -34.22
C ILE A 89 15.44 8.95 -35.65
N PHE A 90 16.21 9.77 -36.31
CA PHE A 90 16.75 9.49 -37.66
C PHE A 90 15.70 9.01 -38.68
N LYS A 91 14.44 9.46 -38.58
CA LYS A 91 13.29 9.11 -39.42
C LYS A 91 12.83 7.64 -39.37
N ASN A 92 13.60 6.75 -38.83
CA ASN A 92 13.37 5.30 -38.88
C ASN A 92 13.15 4.65 -37.54
N ILE A 93 13.57 5.27 -36.43
CA ILE A 93 13.40 4.76 -35.09
C ILE A 93 12.31 5.55 -34.39
N ASP A 94 11.30 4.88 -33.92
CA ASP A 94 10.30 5.45 -33.03
C ASP A 94 10.51 4.94 -31.60
N PHE A 95 10.42 5.85 -30.65
CA PHE A 95 10.51 5.57 -29.24
C PHE A 95 9.39 6.29 -28.51
N SER A 96 8.64 5.55 -27.72
CA SER A 96 7.62 6.14 -26.84
C SER A 96 7.76 5.62 -25.43
N PHE A 97 7.39 6.45 -24.46
CA PHE A 97 7.27 6.04 -23.08
C PHE A 97 6.06 6.69 -22.42
N LEU A 98 5.54 5.99 -21.40
CA LEU A 98 4.50 6.49 -20.52
C LEU A 98 4.88 6.16 -19.08
N THR A 99 4.90 7.17 -18.22
CA THR A 99 5.06 7.04 -16.78
C THR A 99 3.86 7.62 -16.06
N THR A 100 3.54 7.10 -14.88
CA THR A 100 2.50 7.66 -14.02
C THR A 100 3.06 7.86 -12.61
N TYR A 101 2.56 8.86 -11.90
CA TYR A 101 2.95 9.14 -10.54
C TYR A 101 1.77 9.55 -9.68
N SER A 102 1.89 9.31 -8.39
CA SER A 102 0.98 9.78 -7.36
C SER A 102 1.78 10.12 -6.11
N ILE A 103 1.50 11.27 -5.51
CA ILE A 103 2.20 11.78 -4.34
C ILE A 103 1.20 12.05 -3.23
N GLY A 104 1.44 11.50 -2.06
CA GLY A 104 0.57 11.62 -0.89
C GLY A 104 -0.51 10.55 -0.84
N GLY A 105 -1.39 10.70 0.14
CA GLY A 105 -2.37 9.68 0.50
C GLY A 105 -1.76 8.52 1.28
N TYR A 106 -2.64 7.73 1.87
CA TYR A 106 -2.28 6.53 2.63
C TYR A 106 -2.99 5.31 2.08
N VAL A 107 -2.40 4.16 2.32
CA VAL A 107 -2.98 2.86 2.01
C VAL A 107 -2.75 1.93 3.21
N TYR A 108 -3.76 1.13 3.53
CA TYR A 108 -3.66 0.09 4.55
C TYR A 108 -3.15 -1.19 3.91
N ASP A 109 -1.97 -1.65 4.34
CA ASP A 109 -1.38 -2.92 3.90
C ASP A 109 -2.00 -4.08 4.69
N GLY A 110 -3.11 -4.60 4.17
CA GLY A 110 -3.83 -5.72 4.78
C GLY A 110 -3.05 -7.04 4.71
N LEU A 111 -2.18 -7.21 3.72
CA LEU A 111 -1.32 -8.40 3.63
C LEU A 111 -0.25 -8.37 4.73
N TYR A 112 0.43 -7.24 4.88
CA TYR A 112 1.40 -7.06 5.97
C TYR A 112 0.73 -7.24 7.33
N SER A 113 -0.41 -6.58 7.55
CA SER A 113 -1.19 -6.71 8.78
C SER A 113 -1.54 -8.17 9.09
N GLY A 114 -2.03 -8.92 8.09
CA GLY A 114 -2.38 -10.33 8.25
C GLY A 114 -1.18 -11.25 8.49
N THR A 115 -0.06 -11.01 7.81
CA THR A 115 1.15 -11.81 7.95
C THR A 115 2.03 -11.41 9.14
N MET A 116 1.78 -10.26 9.75
CA MET A 116 2.37 -9.86 11.05
C MET A 116 1.50 -10.28 12.24
N ASN A 117 0.27 -10.73 11.99
CA ASN A 117 -0.60 -11.23 13.05
C ASN A 117 -0.13 -12.62 13.50
N VAL A 118 0.42 -12.67 14.69
CA VAL A 118 0.99 -13.90 15.32
C VAL A 118 -0.03 -14.70 16.13
N GLN A 119 -1.29 -14.29 16.10
CA GLN A 119 -2.37 -14.93 16.85
C GLN A 119 -2.58 -16.41 16.49
N TYR A 120 -2.32 -16.77 15.22
CA TYR A 120 -2.53 -18.12 14.73
C TYR A 120 -1.20 -18.84 14.48
N ALA A 121 -0.94 -19.89 15.26
CA ALA A 121 0.17 -20.80 15.00
C ALA A 121 -0.02 -21.53 13.65
N GLY A 122 1.06 -21.72 12.90
CA GLY A 122 1.05 -22.46 11.64
C GLY A 122 0.83 -21.60 10.38
N ASN A 123 0.57 -20.30 10.54
CA ASN A 123 0.53 -19.38 9.40
C ASN A 123 1.94 -18.98 8.95
N ASN A 124 2.07 -18.64 7.67
CA ASN A 124 3.28 -18.01 7.18
C ASN A 124 3.34 -16.56 7.66
N TRP A 125 4.47 -16.19 8.30
CA TRP A 125 4.67 -14.84 8.79
C TRP A 125 5.59 -14.04 7.89
N HIS A 126 5.38 -12.74 7.88
CA HIS A 126 6.28 -11.82 7.19
C HIS A 126 7.69 -11.86 7.80
N LYS A 127 8.72 -11.65 6.97
CA LYS A 127 10.14 -11.63 7.41
C LYS A 127 10.40 -10.71 8.60
N ASN A 128 9.64 -9.64 8.73
CA ASN A 128 9.76 -8.67 9.83
C ASN A 128 9.37 -9.23 11.20
N ALA A 129 8.59 -10.33 11.25
CA ALA A 129 8.28 -11.01 12.51
C ALA A 129 9.55 -11.53 13.24
N LYS A 130 10.68 -11.67 12.52
CA LYS A 130 11.98 -12.01 13.12
C LYS A 130 12.52 -10.91 14.04
N ARG A 131 12.12 -9.65 13.84
CA ARG A 131 12.52 -8.50 14.66
C ARG A 131 11.71 -8.36 15.95
N ARG A 132 10.81 -9.29 16.22
CA ARG A 132 9.94 -9.24 17.39
C ARG A 132 10.71 -9.10 18.69
N TRP A 133 10.09 -8.51 19.67
CA TRP A 133 10.58 -8.51 21.05
C TRP A 133 10.78 -9.94 21.56
N GLN A 134 11.90 -10.23 22.25
CA GLN A 134 12.26 -11.55 22.74
C GLN A 134 12.59 -11.58 24.24
N LYS A 135 13.10 -10.46 24.79
CA LYS A 135 13.48 -10.36 26.20
C LYS A 135 13.35 -8.94 26.73
N PRO A 136 13.16 -8.76 28.04
CA PRO A 136 13.12 -7.46 28.68
C PRO A 136 14.32 -6.58 28.31
N GLY A 137 14.03 -5.36 27.90
CA GLY A 137 15.01 -4.38 27.42
C GLY A 137 15.17 -4.32 25.91
N ASP A 138 14.60 -5.25 25.13
CA ASP A 138 14.62 -5.17 23.66
C ASP A 138 13.82 -3.96 23.19
N ARG A 139 14.43 -3.19 22.28
CA ARG A 139 13.77 -2.06 21.59
C ARG A 139 13.46 -2.44 20.17
N THR A 140 12.20 -2.64 19.89
CA THR A 140 11.71 -3.06 18.56
C THR A 140 10.33 -2.45 18.27
N ASP A 141 9.99 -2.42 17.00
CA ASP A 141 8.69 -2.00 16.48
C ASP A 141 7.69 -3.17 16.34
N VAL A 142 8.14 -4.41 16.62
CA VAL A 142 7.34 -5.62 16.50
C VAL A 142 7.13 -6.22 17.88
N PRO A 143 5.88 -6.37 18.33
CA PRO A 143 5.59 -6.90 19.67
C PRO A 143 6.01 -8.36 19.83
N MET A 144 5.95 -8.85 21.05
CA MET A 144 6.26 -10.24 21.36
C MET A 144 5.31 -11.20 20.63
N LEU A 145 5.77 -12.44 20.44
CA LEU A 145 4.94 -13.52 19.94
C LEU A 145 4.06 -14.06 21.06
N GLU A 146 2.76 -13.87 20.96
CA GLU A 146 1.80 -14.40 21.93
C GLU A 146 0.72 -15.20 21.21
N VAL A 147 0.71 -16.53 21.41
CA VAL A 147 -0.30 -17.40 20.80
C VAL A 147 -1.67 -17.10 21.43
N GLY A 148 -2.66 -16.82 20.57
CA GLY A 148 -3.98 -16.37 21.03
C GLY A 148 -4.03 -14.91 21.47
N GLY A 149 -2.92 -14.18 21.37
CA GLY A 149 -2.85 -12.74 21.63
C GLY A 149 -3.75 -11.95 20.67
N SER A 150 -4.18 -10.79 21.08
CA SER A 150 -5.01 -9.90 20.29
C SER A 150 -4.30 -8.58 20.06
N TYR A 151 -4.32 -8.11 18.82
CA TYR A 151 -3.81 -6.80 18.44
C TYR A 151 -4.92 -5.98 17.80
N ALA A 152 -5.01 -4.70 18.15
CA ALA A 152 -5.93 -3.80 17.46
C ALA A 152 -5.46 -3.58 16.01
N THR A 153 -6.40 -3.61 15.08
CA THR A 153 -6.17 -3.13 13.72
C THR A 153 -5.89 -1.63 13.78
N SER A 154 -4.66 -1.24 13.57
CA SER A 154 -4.12 0.08 13.92
C SER A 154 -3.37 0.73 12.76
N ASP A 155 -2.81 1.89 13.01
CA ASP A 155 -1.99 2.66 12.07
C ASP A 155 -0.63 2.00 11.72
N ASN A 156 -0.21 0.94 12.41
CA ASN A 156 1.01 0.20 12.11
C ASN A 156 1.09 -0.34 10.66
N SER A 157 -0.05 -0.55 10.03
CA SER A 157 -0.13 -1.03 8.64
C SER A 157 -0.53 0.05 7.65
N LEU A 158 -0.59 1.32 8.10
CA LEU A 158 -0.76 2.46 7.21
C LEU A 158 0.60 2.88 6.64
N ILE A 159 0.68 2.89 5.32
CA ILE A 159 1.87 3.31 4.60
C ILE A 159 1.53 4.37 3.56
N SER A 160 2.55 5.07 3.06
CA SER A 160 2.38 6.03 1.98
C SER A 160 1.85 5.35 0.72
N ALA A 161 0.82 5.94 0.11
CA ALA A 161 0.28 5.53 -1.18
C ALA A 161 1.03 6.13 -2.37
N SER A 162 2.12 6.87 -2.11
CA SER A 162 2.92 7.48 -3.15
C SER A 162 3.62 6.43 -4.01
N TYR A 163 3.61 6.65 -5.31
CA TYR A 163 4.30 5.78 -6.27
C TYR A 163 4.78 6.55 -7.50
N PHE A 164 5.77 5.97 -8.18
CA PHE A 164 6.17 6.28 -9.54
C PHE A 164 6.23 4.99 -10.34
N ALA A 165 5.56 4.95 -11.50
CA ALA A 165 5.47 3.74 -12.33
C ALA A 165 5.88 4.02 -13.77
N ILE A 166 6.72 3.16 -14.34
CA ILE A 166 7.00 3.10 -15.78
C ILE A 166 6.01 2.13 -16.37
N LYS A 167 4.98 2.68 -17.01
CA LYS A 167 3.83 1.93 -17.51
C LYS A 167 4.09 1.26 -18.84
N ASN A 168 4.68 1.99 -19.78
CA ASN A 168 4.93 1.50 -21.13
C ASN A 168 6.22 2.11 -21.68
N ILE A 169 6.98 1.30 -22.40
CA ILE A 169 8.04 1.74 -23.32
C ILE A 169 7.85 0.95 -24.62
N THR A 170 7.81 1.65 -25.73
CA THR A 170 7.80 1.04 -27.06
C THR A 170 8.98 1.55 -27.86
N ILE A 171 9.68 0.64 -28.52
CA ILE A 171 10.77 0.93 -29.44
C ILE A 171 10.44 0.27 -30.77
N GLY A 172 10.37 1.05 -31.82
CA GLY A 172 10.11 0.58 -33.20
C GLY A 172 11.21 0.98 -34.16
N TYR A 173 11.40 0.18 -35.16
CA TYR A 173 12.30 0.46 -36.28
C TYR A 173 11.59 0.19 -37.61
N THR A 174 11.43 1.24 -38.43
CA THR A 174 10.90 1.12 -39.76
C THR A 174 12.04 0.93 -40.74
N LEU A 175 12.01 -0.17 -41.48
CA LEU A 175 13.06 -0.50 -42.46
C LEU A 175 13.08 0.52 -43.60
N PRO A 176 14.27 0.98 -44.02
CA PRO A 176 14.41 1.85 -45.19
C PRO A 176 13.86 1.20 -46.46
N LYS A 177 13.10 1.95 -47.28
CA LYS A 177 12.50 1.46 -48.55
C LYS A 177 13.51 0.78 -49.46
N ARG A 178 14.77 1.19 -49.46
CA ARG A 178 15.85 0.57 -50.27
C ARG A 178 16.06 -0.92 -49.97
N TRP A 179 15.67 -1.40 -48.80
CA TRP A 179 15.79 -2.81 -48.42
C TRP A 179 14.55 -3.62 -48.83
N LEU A 180 13.42 -2.96 -49.07
CA LEU A 180 12.12 -3.56 -49.39
C LEU A 180 11.80 -3.60 -50.85
N GLY A 181 12.54 -2.82 -51.69
CA GLY A 181 12.21 -2.54 -53.10
C GLY A 181 12.16 -3.74 -54.06
N LYS A 182 12.34 -4.98 -53.58
CA LYS A 182 12.17 -6.22 -54.35
C LYS A 182 10.92 -7.02 -53.94
N LEU A 183 10.16 -6.55 -52.93
CA LEU A 183 9.15 -7.36 -52.27
C LEU A 183 7.72 -6.78 -52.34
N ASP A 184 7.43 -5.79 -53.17
CA ASP A 184 6.12 -5.10 -53.24
C ASP A 184 5.56 -4.69 -51.87
N ILE A 185 6.44 -4.46 -50.90
CA ILE A 185 6.11 -4.02 -49.52
C ILE A 185 6.39 -2.53 -49.43
N GLU A 186 5.35 -1.75 -49.11
CA GLU A 186 5.48 -0.30 -48.97
C GLU A 186 6.25 0.09 -47.71
N SER A 187 5.99 -0.57 -46.60
CA SER A 187 6.71 -0.38 -45.35
C SER A 187 6.71 -1.63 -44.46
N LEU A 188 7.81 -1.83 -43.74
CA LEU A 188 7.95 -2.86 -42.68
C LEU A 188 8.48 -2.20 -41.41
N ARG A 189 7.69 -2.24 -40.38
CA ARG A 189 8.09 -1.79 -39.05
C ARG A 189 8.16 -2.97 -38.09
N ILE A 190 9.28 -3.10 -37.38
CA ILE A 190 9.50 -4.08 -36.29
C ILE A 190 9.48 -3.30 -34.99
N TYR A 191 8.74 -3.77 -33.98
CA TYR A 191 8.71 -3.09 -32.70
C TYR A 191 8.69 -4.04 -31.52
N ALA A 192 9.14 -3.54 -30.38
CA ALA A 192 9.04 -4.17 -29.09
C ALA A 192 8.32 -3.23 -28.12
N THR A 193 7.36 -3.78 -27.36
CA THR A 193 6.61 -3.07 -26.33
C THR A 193 6.86 -3.73 -24.99
N PHE A 194 7.10 -2.92 -23.98
CA PHE A 194 7.33 -3.32 -22.61
C PHE A 194 6.29 -2.65 -21.73
N ASP A 195 5.41 -3.44 -21.10
CA ASP A 195 4.38 -2.94 -20.22
C ASP A 195 4.67 -3.27 -18.75
N ASN A 196 4.24 -2.38 -17.86
CA ASN A 196 4.42 -2.50 -16.40
C ASN A 196 5.87 -2.79 -16.00
N ILE A 197 6.82 -2.02 -16.54
CA ILE A 197 8.26 -2.28 -16.44
C ILE A 197 8.74 -2.20 -15.00
N ALA A 198 8.38 -1.13 -14.30
CA ALA A 198 8.81 -0.90 -12.94
C ALA A 198 7.78 -0.07 -12.17
N MET A 199 7.70 -0.36 -10.88
CA MET A 199 6.94 0.43 -9.92
C MET A 199 7.83 0.70 -8.70
N PHE A 200 7.93 1.97 -8.31
CA PHE A 200 8.62 2.43 -7.11
C PHE A 200 7.57 2.92 -6.13
N ASN A 201 7.44 2.26 -5.00
CA ASN A 201 6.47 2.56 -3.95
C ASN A 201 7.00 2.11 -2.58
N HIS A 202 6.20 2.28 -1.52
CA HIS A 202 6.55 1.88 -0.15
C HIS A 202 6.00 0.50 0.24
N MET A 203 5.34 -0.20 -0.70
CA MET A 203 4.72 -1.52 -0.46
C MET A 203 5.54 -2.62 -1.13
N ASP A 204 6.24 -3.43 -0.34
CA ASP A 204 6.99 -4.59 -0.85
C ASP A 204 6.03 -5.61 -1.51
N GLY A 205 6.18 -5.81 -2.83
CA GLY A 205 5.43 -6.81 -3.59
C GLY A 205 3.96 -6.49 -3.89
N MET A 206 3.50 -5.29 -3.60
CA MET A 206 2.12 -4.85 -3.81
C MET A 206 2.07 -3.59 -4.69
N ASP A 207 0.93 -3.38 -5.35
CA ASP A 207 0.66 -2.19 -6.13
C ASP A 207 -0.36 -1.29 -5.41
N PRO A 208 0.02 -0.08 -4.97
CA PRO A 208 -0.89 0.85 -4.31
C PRO A 208 -2.03 1.35 -5.21
N GLN A 209 -1.93 1.17 -6.52
CA GLN A 209 -2.99 1.54 -7.47
C GLN A 209 -4.16 0.55 -7.48
N TYR A 210 -3.95 -0.67 -6.99
CA TYR A 210 -4.87 -1.79 -7.16
C TYR A 210 -6.23 -1.59 -6.48
N ASN A 211 -6.27 -0.87 -5.38
CA ASN A 211 -7.51 -0.63 -4.67
C ASN A 211 -7.76 0.86 -4.43
N PHE A 212 -8.77 1.37 -5.11
CA PHE A 212 -9.21 2.75 -4.99
C PHE A 212 -9.59 3.14 -3.54
N THR A 213 -10.08 2.19 -2.77
CA THR A 213 -10.50 2.44 -1.38
C THR A 213 -9.35 2.48 -0.39
N GLY A 214 -8.12 2.13 -0.80
CA GLY A 214 -6.93 2.20 0.04
C GLY A 214 -6.74 1.05 1.03
N ASN A 215 -7.46 -0.06 0.86
CA ASN A 215 -7.18 -1.30 1.59
C ASN A 215 -6.68 -2.34 0.60
N VAL A 216 -5.41 -2.70 0.66
CA VAL A 216 -4.78 -3.67 -0.24
C VAL A 216 -4.49 -4.96 0.53
N ALA A 217 -5.05 -6.07 0.06
CA ALA A 217 -4.82 -7.38 0.62
C ALA A 217 -4.94 -8.45 -0.47
N TYR A 218 -4.02 -9.41 -0.49
CA TYR A 218 -4.07 -10.64 -1.30
C TYR A 218 -4.33 -10.41 -2.80
N SER A 219 -3.80 -9.33 -3.36
CA SER A 219 -3.93 -9.00 -4.77
C SER A 219 -2.59 -9.16 -5.48
N TYR A 220 -2.61 -9.72 -6.69
CA TYR A 220 -1.40 -9.79 -7.52
C TYR A 220 -1.12 -8.43 -8.16
N ALA A 221 0.15 -8.02 -8.15
CA ALA A 221 0.59 -6.89 -8.93
C ALA A 221 0.45 -7.18 -10.44
N PRO A 222 0.20 -6.17 -11.29
CA PRO A 222 0.18 -6.34 -12.74
C PRO A 222 1.47 -6.97 -13.25
N SER A 223 1.35 -7.96 -14.12
CA SER A 223 2.49 -8.64 -14.72
C SER A 223 3.26 -7.71 -15.66
N ARG A 224 4.56 -7.88 -15.73
CA ARG A 224 5.37 -7.33 -16.82
C ARG A 224 5.04 -8.07 -18.11
N VAL A 225 4.83 -7.33 -19.17
CA VAL A 225 4.58 -7.91 -20.49
C VAL A 225 5.64 -7.39 -21.45
N ILE A 226 6.22 -8.31 -22.22
CA ILE A 226 7.12 -7.99 -23.33
C ILE A 226 6.48 -8.58 -24.58
N ALA A 227 6.17 -7.71 -25.54
CA ALA A 227 5.59 -8.10 -26.81
C ALA A 227 6.48 -7.62 -27.97
N PHE A 228 6.53 -8.42 -29.02
CA PHE A 228 7.17 -8.08 -30.27
C PHE A 228 6.12 -8.06 -31.37
N GLY A 229 6.20 -7.12 -32.26
CA GLY A 229 5.27 -7.00 -33.36
C GLY A 229 5.92 -6.59 -34.67
N LEU A 230 5.19 -6.86 -35.75
CA LEU A 230 5.54 -6.49 -37.11
C LEU A 230 4.33 -5.79 -37.72
N ASP A 231 4.55 -4.61 -38.33
CA ASP A 231 3.56 -3.91 -39.10
C ASP A 231 4.02 -3.95 -40.60
N LEU A 232 3.21 -4.53 -41.44
CA LEU A 232 3.45 -4.66 -42.89
C LEU A 232 2.38 -3.87 -43.65
N ASN A 233 2.83 -3.01 -44.57
CA ASN A 233 1.97 -2.32 -45.53
C ASN A 233 2.41 -2.70 -46.92
N PHE A 234 1.42 -3.02 -47.78
CA PHE A 234 1.59 -3.42 -49.20
C PHE A 234 1.07 -2.35 -50.12
#